data_5474d598770d0f6c8bf50275d3df60a9
#
_entry.id   5474d598770d0f6c8bf50275d3df60a9
#
_cell.length_a   1.000
_cell.length_b   1.000
_cell.length_c   1.000
_cell.angle_alpha   90.00
_cell.angle_beta   90.00
_cell.angle_gamma   90.00
#
_symmetry.space_group_name_H-M   'P 1'
#
loop_
_entity.id
_entity.type
_entity.pdbx_description
1 polymer ?
#
loop_
_entity_poly.entity_id
_entity_poly.type
_entity_poly.pdbx_seq_one_letter_code
_entity_poly.pdbx_strand_id
1 'polypeptide(L)'
;MKLRAPLAAAGAAIVLGATGGFLLPAVANAHSAAVASAPGATHTLKFIVVTNKFVRFTKATYLAQETDVSGTGKTVGFDEGSITFKTRNVATAGVTFVRLGGFLYGRFTTTNGGRTLSGKITGGTGAFGGATGTITGKAITSNKTAVTITYST
;
A
#
# COMPACT_ATOMS: atom_id res chain seq x y z
N MET A 1 -39.44 8.03 -2.81
CA MET A 1 -38.70 7.43 -3.95
C MET A 1 -37.85 6.28 -3.42
N LYS A 2 -38.27 5.02 -3.61
CA LYS A 2 -37.64 3.82 -3.03
C LYS A 2 -36.72 3.19 -4.08
N LEU A 3 -35.42 3.24 -3.90
CA LEU A 3 -34.44 2.51 -4.71
C LEU A 3 -34.37 1.06 -4.21
N ARG A 4 -34.81 0.13 -5.06
CA ARG A 4 -34.61 -1.32 -4.86
C ARG A 4 -33.29 -1.74 -5.50
N ALA A 5 -32.39 -2.34 -4.70
CA ALA A 5 -31.24 -3.03 -5.20
C ALA A 5 -31.62 -4.45 -5.63
N PRO A 6 -31.10 -4.99 -6.74
CA PRO A 6 -31.30 -6.38 -7.11
C PRO A 6 -30.32 -7.27 -6.35
N LEU A 7 -30.85 -8.24 -5.60
CA LEU A 7 -30.12 -9.37 -5.05
C LEU A 7 -29.83 -10.36 -6.19
N ALA A 8 -28.59 -10.58 -6.55
CA ALA A 8 -28.20 -11.69 -7.42
C ALA A 8 -27.95 -12.92 -6.55
N ALA A 9 -28.89 -13.85 -6.57
CA ALA A 9 -28.75 -15.16 -5.96
C ALA A 9 -27.95 -16.08 -6.89
N ALA A 10 -26.75 -16.47 -6.50
CA ALA A 10 -25.99 -17.54 -7.14
C ALA A 10 -26.49 -18.89 -6.58
N GLY A 11 -27.31 -19.60 -7.36
CA GLY A 11 -27.78 -20.95 -7.04
C GLY A 11 -26.66 -21.98 -7.25
N ALA A 12 -26.26 -22.69 -6.21
CA ALA A 12 -25.44 -23.88 -6.30
C ALA A 12 -26.35 -25.09 -6.59
N ALA A 13 -26.27 -25.65 -7.80
CA ALA A 13 -26.89 -26.90 -8.13
C ALA A 13 -25.96 -28.06 -7.70
N ILE A 14 -26.39 -28.83 -6.70
CA ILE A 14 -25.75 -30.10 -6.33
C ILE A 14 -26.42 -31.20 -7.19
N VAL A 15 -25.68 -31.79 -8.11
CA VAL A 15 -26.09 -33.01 -8.83
C VAL A 15 -25.39 -34.19 -8.18
N LEU A 16 -26.14 -35.00 -7.46
CA LEU A 16 -25.77 -36.34 -7.02
C LEU A 16 -26.12 -37.32 -8.15
N GLY A 17 -25.14 -37.91 -8.81
CA GLY A 17 -25.29 -38.94 -9.82
C GLY A 17 -24.18 -39.98 -9.71
N ALA A 18 -24.60 -41.23 -9.68
CA ALA A 18 -23.85 -42.43 -9.36
C ALA A 18 -22.74 -42.80 -10.37
N THR A 19 -21.71 -43.48 -9.86
CA THR A 19 -20.77 -44.45 -10.47
C THR A 19 -20.25 -44.11 -11.89
N GLY A 20 -19.12 -43.48 -11.96
CA GLY A 20 -18.29 -43.36 -13.14
C GLY A 20 -17.22 -42.33 -12.84
N GLY A 21 -15.94 -42.72 -12.89
CA GLY A 21 -14.82 -41.86 -12.52
C GLY A 21 -14.77 -40.58 -13.33
N PHE A 22 -15.42 -39.54 -12.85
CA PHE A 22 -15.29 -38.17 -13.34
C PHE A 22 -14.17 -37.50 -12.54
N LEU A 23 -13.04 -37.30 -13.19
CA LEU A 23 -12.08 -36.31 -12.77
C LEU A 23 -12.81 -34.96 -12.82
N LEU A 24 -13.26 -34.48 -11.66
CA LEU A 24 -13.71 -33.11 -11.52
C LEU A 24 -12.52 -32.20 -11.91
N PRO A 25 -12.68 -31.30 -12.90
CA PRO A 25 -11.66 -30.29 -13.06
C PRO A 25 -11.62 -29.51 -11.73
N ALA A 26 -10.46 -29.52 -11.08
CA ALA A 26 -10.21 -28.62 -9.98
C ALA A 26 -10.48 -27.21 -10.49
N VAL A 27 -11.59 -26.61 -10.02
CA VAL A 27 -11.81 -25.18 -10.19
C VAL A 27 -10.69 -24.57 -9.37
N ALA A 28 -9.57 -24.32 -10.01
CA ALA A 28 -8.53 -23.49 -9.47
C ALA A 28 -9.19 -22.13 -9.23
N ASN A 29 -9.60 -21.88 -8.01
CA ASN A 29 -9.78 -20.53 -7.54
C ASN A 29 -8.43 -19.85 -7.81
N ALA A 30 -8.34 -19.15 -8.94
CA ALA A 30 -7.24 -18.26 -9.22
C ALA A 30 -7.38 -17.04 -8.29
N HIS A 31 -7.21 -17.30 -6.99
CA HIS A 31 -6.61 -16.30 -6.15
C HIS A 31 -5.26 -16.09 -6.81
N SER A 32 -5.07 -14.92 -7.43
CA SER A 32 -3.75 -14.51 -7.89
C SER A 32 -2.82 -14.72 -6.72
N ALA A 33 -2.12 -15.84 -6.70
CA ALA A 33 -1.08 -16.10 -5.72
C ALA A 33 -0.14 -14.91 -5.90
N ALA A 34 -0.08 -14.04 -4.90
CA ALA A 34 0.94 -13.01 -4.86
C ALA A 34 2.24 -13.77 -5.08
N VAL A 35 2.90 -13.53 -6.21
CA VAL A 35 4.15 -14.20 -6.54
C VAL A 35 5.09 -13.86 -5.41
N ALA A 36 5.33 -14.82 -4.52
CA ALA A 36 6.29 -14.65 -3.45
C ALA A 36 7.62 -14.35 -4.15
N SER A 37 8.14 -13.17 -3.93
CA SER A 37 9.45 -12.77 -4.47
C SER A 37 10.49 -13.77 -3.97
N ALA A 38 11.43 -14.15 -4.83
CA ALA A 38 12.54 -15.01 -4.40
C ALA A 38 13.26 -14.36 -3.21
N PRO A 39 13.57 -15.11 -2.14
CA PRO A 39 14.24 -14.55 -0.97
C PRO A 39 15.53 -13.81 -1.38
N GLY A 40 15.68 -12.58 -0.93
CA GLY A 40 16.84 -11.73 -1.22
C GLY A 40 16.77 -10.91 -2.50
N ALA A 41 15.71 -11.00 -3.30
CA ALA A 41 15.54 -10.11 -4.45
C ALA A 41 15.32 -8.66 -4.01
N THR A 42 16.06 -7.74 -4.62
CA THR A 42 15.89 -6.29 -4.38
C THR A 42 14.86 -5.72 -5.35
N HIS A 43 13.88 -5.03 -4.82
CA HIS A 43 12.80 -4.39 -5.55
C HIS A 43 12.84 -2.88 -5.38
N THR A 44 12.44 -2.14 -6.41
CA THR A 44 12.33 -0.68 -6.34
C THR A 44 10.95 -0.23 -6.79
N LEU A 45 10.29 0.54 -5.94
CA LEU A 45 9.03 1.23 -6.24
C LEU A 45 9.31 2.72 -6.39
N LYS A 46 8.81 3.35 -7.44
CA LYS A 46 8.87 4.80 -7.68
C LYS A 46 7.46 5.31 -7.94
N PHE A 47 7.03 6.30 -7.19
CA PHE A 47 5.70 6.88 -7.30
C PHE A 47 5.68 8.30 -6.75
N ILE A 48 4.56 9.00 -6.97
CA ILE A 48 4.30 10.32 -6.41
C ILE A 48 3.20 10.16 -5.37
N VAL A 49 3.49 10.53 -4.15
CA VAL A 49 2.50 10.67 -3.07
C VAL A 49 1.77 11.99 -3.27
N VAL A 50 0.45 11.93 -3.29
CA VAL A 50 -0.44 13.09 -3.33
C VAL A 50 -1.21 13.16 -2.02
N THR A 51 -0.92 14.15 -1.19
CA THR A 51 -1.61 14.34 0.09
C THR A 51 -3.03 14.85 -0.16
N ASN A 52 -4.02 14.03 0.19
CA ASN A 52 -5.45 14.33 0.05
C ASN A 52 -6.01 14.99 1.29
N LYS A 53 -5.59 14.51 2.47
CA LYS A 53 -6.07 14.99 3.75
C LYS A 53 -4.94 15.03 4.77
N PHE A 54 -4.88 16.13 5.51
CA PHE A 54 -3.91 16.34 6.56
C PHE A 54 -4.62 16.91 7.78
N VAL A 55 -4.77 16.09 8.83
CA VAL A 55 -5.59 16.40 10.00
C VAL A 55 -4.70 16.49 11.23
N ARG A 56 -4.83 17.58 11.98
CA ARG A 56 -4.15 17.73 13.26
C ARG A 56 -4.77 16.79 14.29
N PHE A 57 -3.97 15.93 14.88
CA PHE A 57 -4.38 14.98 15.93
C PHE A 57 -4.00 15.49 17.32
N THR A 58 -2.77 15.99 17.46
CA THR A 58 -2.29 16.67 18.71
C THR A 58 -1.63 17.99 18.37
N LYS A 59 -1.03 18.66 19.37
CA LYS A 59 -0.25 19.90 19.12
C LYS A 59 0.90 19.69 18.11
N ALA A 60 1.50 18.50 18.08
CA ALA A 60 2.67 18.21 17.27
C ALA A 60 2.45 17.08 16.22
N THR A 61 1.35 16.30 16.32
CA THR A 61 1.11 15.14 15.47
C THR A 61 -0.05 15.40 14.52
N TYR A 62 0.14 15.00 13.27
CA TYR A 62 -0.85 15.04 12.21
C TYR A 62 -1.04 13.65 11.62
N LEU A 63 -2.25 13.38 11.13
CA LEU A 63 -2.58 12.20 10.34
C LEU A 63 -2.71 12.61 8.89
N ALA A 64 -2.09 11.85 8.00
CA ALA A 64 -2.13 12.05 6.56
C ALA A 64 -2.85 10.87 5.89
N GLN A 65 -3.70 11.19 4.92
CA GLN A 65 -4.24 10.24 3.94
C GLN A 65 -3.77 10.68 2.56
N GLU A 66 -3.21 9.76 1.84
CA GLU A 66 -2.49 10.05 0.61
C GLU A 66 -2.83 9.04 -0.48
N THR A 67 -2.76 9.47 -1.72
CA THR A 67 -2.90 8.61 -2.90
C THR A 67 -1.55 8.52 -3.60
N ASP A 68 -1.15 7.30 -3.92
CA ASP A 68 0.08 7.05 -4.66
C ASP A 68 -0.21 6.93 -6.14
N VAL A 69 0.44 7.74 -6.94
CA VAL A 69 0.29 7.73 -8.39
C VAL A 69 1.61 7.44 -9.09
N SER A 70 1.55 6.73 -10.21
CA SER A 70 2.70 6.53 -11.09
C SER A 70 3.15 7.84 -11.73
N GLY A 71 4.29 7.85 -12.40
CA GLY A 71 4.75 9.00 -13.20
C GLY A 71 3.79 9.39 -14.33
N THR A 72 2.88 8.50 -14.72
CA THR A 72 1.82 8.76 -15.72
C THR A 72 0.49 9.20 -15.09
N GLY A 73 0.43 9.37 -13.75
CA GLY A 73 -0.75 9.81 -13.03
C GLY A 73 -1.76 8.69 -12.67
N LYS A 74 -1.47 7.43 -13.00
CA LYS A 74 -2.33 6.29 -12.62
C LYS A 74 -2.16 5.99 -11.14
N THR A 75 -3.26 5.80 -10.40
CA THR A 75 -3.23 5.33 -9.01
C THR A 75 -2.60 3.94 -8.93
N VAL A 76 -1.59 3.80 -8.07
CA VAL A 76 -0.85 2.55 -7.83
C VAL A 76 -0.94 2.10 -6.38
N GLY A 77 -1.56 2.87 -5.51
CA GLY A 77 -1.80 2.57 -4.11
C GLY A 77 -2.29 3.76 -3.33
N PHE A 78 -2.28 3.57 -2.03
CA PHE A 78 -2.62 4.58 -1.03
C PHE A 78 -1.62 4.47 0.11
N ASP A 79 -1.46 5.56 0.86
CA ASP A 79 -0.80 5.45 2.14
C ASP A 79 -1.50 6.26 3.23
N GLU A 80 -1.27 5.83 4.45
CA GLU A 80 -1.70 6.51 5.65
C GLU A 80 -0.51 6.64 6.59
N GLY A 81 -0.36 7.82 7.16
CA GLY A 81 0.76 8.10 8.03
C GLY A 81 0.41 8.97 9.22
N SER A 82 1.21 8.82 10.27
CA SER A 82 1.26 9.75 11.38
C SER A 82 2.59 10.52 11.36
N ILE A 83 2.51 11.84 11.35
CA ILE A 83 3.66 12.74 11.23
C ILE A 83 3.76 13.55 12.51
N THR A 84 4.87 13.43 13.23
CA THR A 84 5.14 14.18 14.45
C THR A 84 6.27 15.19 14.22
N PHE A 85 5.95 16.46 14.35
CA PHE A 85 6.93 17.54 14.25
C PHE A 85 7.79 17.63 15.51
N LYS A 86 9.10 17.52 15.34
CA LYS A 86 10.11 17.74 16.38
C LYS A 86 10.52 19.20 16.47
N THR A 87 10.64 19.83 15.31
CA THR A 87 10.90 21.27 15.15
C THR A 87 10.11 21.75 13.92
N ARG A 88 10.21 23.06 13.62
CA ARG A 88 9.61 23.64 12.42
C ARG A 88 10.11 22.97 11.11
N ASN A 89 11.33 22.45 11.12
CA ASN A 89 12.00 21.95 9.92
C ASN A 89 12.17 20.42 9.91
N VAL A 90 11.88 19.73 11.02
CA VAL A 90 12.11 18.30 11.18
C VAL A 90 10.87 17.62 11.74
N ALA A 91 10.43 16.58 11.07
CA ALA A 91 9.37 15.71 11.58
C ALA A 91 9.78 14.23 11.39
N THR A 92 9.23 13.38 12.24
CA THR A 92 9.30 11.92 12.10
C THR A 92 7.94 11.38 11.71
N ALA A 93 7.89 10.36 10.87
CA ALA A 93 6.65 9.73 10.44
C ALA A 93 6.72 8.21 10.51
N GLY A 94 5.58 7.61 10.86
CA GLY A 94 5.26 6.21 10.58
C GLY A 94 4.24 6.16 9.46
N VAL A 95 4.43 5.28 8.49
CA VAL A 95 3.60 5.18 7.29
C VAL A 95 3.28 3.73 6.95
N THR A 96 2.07 3.50 6.46
CA THR A 96 1.62 2.25 5.87
C THR A 96 1.26 2.50 4.42
N PHE A 97 2.01 1.89 3.50
CA PHE A 97 1.71 1.89 2.08
C PHE A 97 0.83 0.70 1.75
N VAL A 98 -0.34 0.94 1.18
CA VAL A 98 -1.29 -0.06 0.71
C VAL A 98 -1.02 -0.30 -0.77
N ARG A 99 -0.65 -1.53 -1.11
CA ARG A 99 -0.30 -1.94 -2.47
C ARG A 99 -1.10 -3.17 -2.89
N LEU A 100 -1.19 -3.40 -4.18
CA LEU A 100 -1.67 -4.68 -4.67
C LEU A 100 -0.76 -5.81 -4.13
N GLY A 101 -1.36 -6.74 -3.41
CA GLY A 101 -0.65 -7.87 -2.79
C GLY A 101 -0.31 -7.70 -1.33
N GLY A 102 -0.50 -6.54 -0.70
CA GLY A 102 -0.26 -6.37 0.75
C GLY A 102 0.11 -4.97 1.18
N PHE A 103 0.76 -4.90 2.34
CA PHE A 103 1.17 -3.64 2.96
C PHE A 103 2.69 -3.58 3.13
N LEU A 104 3.25 -2.38 2.97
CA LEU A 104 4.61 -2.04 3.38
C LEU A 104 4.55 -1.07 4.55
N TYR A 105 5.37 -1.31 5.58
CA TYR A 105 5.49 -0.43 6.73
C TYR A 105 6.82 0.31 6.68
N GLY A 106 6.77 1.61 6.94
CA GLY A 106 7.96 2.45 6.92
C GLY A 106 8.01 3.46 8.05
N ARG A 107 9.22 3.91 8.35
CA ARG A 107 9.48 5.07 9.21
C ARG A 107 10.48 5.97 8.52
N PHE A 108 10.22 7.26 8.54
CA PHE A 108 11.13 8.24 7.95
C PHE A 108 11.20 9.53 8.75
N THR A 109 12.23 10.29 8.48
CA THR A 109 12.40 11.65 8.96
C THR A 109 12.30 12.60 7.79
N THR A 110 11.56 13.68 7.93
CA THR A 110 11.57 14.79 6.99
C THR A 110 12.50 15.88 7.49
N THR A 111 13.17 16.55 6.56
CA THR A 111 14.04 17.68 6.81
C THR A 111 13.72 18.83 5.86
N ASN A 112 14.37 19.99 6.04
CA ASN A 112 14.17 21.17 5.21
C ASN A 112 12.69 21.62 5.11
N GLY A 113 11.97 21.59 6.25
CA GLY A 113 10.54 21.95 6.26
C GLY A 113 9.66 20.96 5.50
N GLY A 114 10.01 19.66 5.49
CA GLY A 114 9.26 18.63 4.80
C GLY A 114 9.68 18.41 3.33
N ARG A 115 10.68 19.14 2.84
CA ARG A 115 11.09 19.05 1.42
C ARG A 115 11.84 17.77 1.06
N THR A 116 12.49 17.14 2.02
CA THR A 116 13.19 15.88 1.82
C THR A 116 12.77 14.90 2.89
N LEU A 117 12.71 13.63 2.54
CA LEU A 117 12.46 12.54 3.48
C LEU A 117 13.48 11.41 3.24
N SER A 118 13.87 10.78 4.34
CA SER A 118 14.68 9.56 4.31
C SER A 118 14.33 8.66 5.49
N GLY A 119 14.40 7.36 5.28
CA GLY A 119 14.02 6.41 6.29
C GLY A 119 14.20 4.96 5.87
N LYS A 120 13.49 4.08 6.58
CA LYS A 120 13.58 2.63 6.41
C LYS A 120 12.20 2.01 6.20
N ILE A 121 12.16 0.95 5.40
CA ILE A 121 11.09 -0.04 5.40
C ILE A 121 11.35 -0.98 6.56
N THR A 122 10.37 -1.17 7.41
CA THR A 122 10.48 -1.90 8.68
C THR A 122 9.72 -3.22 8.70
N GLY A 123 9.00 -3.52 7.62
CA GLY A 123 8.22 -4.74 7.46
C GLY A 123 7.17 -4.63 6.37
N GLY A 124 6.39 -5.69 6.23
CA GLY A 124 5.24 -5.75 5.32
C GLY A 124 4.40 -6.99 5.55
N THR A 125 3.30 -7.11 4.81
CA THR A 125 2.41 -8.28 4.80
C THR A 125 2.14 -8.73 3.37
N GLY A 126 1.57 -9.92 3.20
CA GLY A 126 1.29 -10.49 1.89
C GLY A 126 2.56 -10.65 1.07
N ALA A 127 2.56 -10.14 -0.16
CA ALA A 127 3.73 -10.18 -1.05
C ALA A 127 4.95 -9.40 -0.51
N PHE A 128 4.78 -8.60 0.53
CA PHE A 128 5.83 -7.80 1.18
C PHE A 128 6.22 -8.35 2.56
N GLY A 129 5.83 -9.60 2.88
CA GLY A 129 6.17 -10.26 4.15
C GLY A 129 7.68 -10.27 4.36
N GLY A 130 8.14 -9.81 5.54
CA GLY A 130 9.56 -9.72 5.85
C GLY A 130 10.32 -8.56 5.21
N ALA A 131 9.65 -7.68 4.45
CA ALA A 131 10.32 -6.59 3.73
C ALA A 131 11.17 -5.70 4.65
N THR A 132 12.41 -5.45 4.21
CA THR A 132 13.33 -4.48 4.80
C THR A 132 13.96 -3.64 3.71
N GLY A 133 14.32 -2.40 4.03
CA GLY A 133 14.90 -1.55 2.99
C GLY A 133 14.92 -0.07 3.35
N THR A 134 14.96 0.76 2.33
CA THR A 134 15.05 2.22 2.45
C THR A 134 13.89 2.93 1.77
N ILE A 135 13.55 4.09 2.29
CA ILE A 135 12.62 5.04 1.67
C ILE A 135 13.30 6.40 1.56
N THR A 136 13.20 7.01 0.40
CA THR A 136 13.63 8.39 0.16
C THR A 136 12.58 9.16 -0.60
N GLY A 137 12.56 10.48 -0.44
CA GLY A 137 11.64 11.30 -1.21
C GLY A 137 12.01 12.77 -1.22
N LYS A 138 11.45 13.46 -2.20
CA LYS A 138 11.63 14.89 -2.40
C LYS A 138 10.30 15.55 -2.77
N ALA A 139 9.94 16.60 -2.07
CA ALA A 139 8.74 17.38 -2.40
C ALA A 139 8.85 17.98 -3.81
N ILE A 140 7.79 17.82 -4.58
CA ILE A 140 7.59 18.43 -5.92
C ILE A 140 6.79 19.72 -5.74
N THR A 141 5.72 19.65 -4.95
CA THR A 141 4.85 20.79 -4.58
C THR A 141 4.52 20.69 -3.09
N SER A 142 3.66 21.57 -2.60
CA SER A 142 3.20 21.54 -1.20
C SER A 142 2.41 20.28 -0.82
N ASN A 143 1.81 19.61 -1.81
CA ASN A 143 0.99 18.41 -1.61
C ASN A 143 1.44 17.21 -2.44
N LYS A 144 2.59 17.28 -3.13
CA LYS A 144 3.13 16.17 -3.93
C LYS A 144 4.59 15.90 -3.57
N THR A 145 4.90 14.64 -3.33
CA THR A 145 6.25 14.16 -3.01
C THR A 145 6.62 12.99 -3.91
N ALA A 146 7.74 13.11 -4.63
CA ALA A 146 8.30 11.95 -5.33
C ALA A 146 8.95 11.02 -4.30
N VAL A 147 8.57 9.75 -4.29
CA VAL A 147 9.05 8.73 -3.36
C VAL A 147 9.69 7.58 -4.10
N THR A 148 10.79 7.10 -3.55
CA THR A 148 11.46 5.86 -3.98
C THR A 148 11.59 4.95 -2.76
N ILE A 149 11.12 3.72 -2.88
CA ILE A 149 11.29 2.65 -1.90
C ILE A 149 12.16 1.58 -2.56
N THR A 150 13.25 1.18 -1.90
CA THR A 150 14.05 0.02 -2.28
C THR A 150 13.99 -0.97 -1.13
N TYR A 151 13.55 -2.21 -1.40
CA TYR A 151 13.36 -3.23 -0.37
C TYR A 151 13.75 -4.61 -0.88
N SER A 152 14.02 -5.51 0.06
CA SER A 152 14.13 -6.98 -0.14
C SER A 152 13.19 -7.71 0.82
N THR A 153 12.73 -8.88 0.42
CA THR A 153 11.87 -9.79 1.22
C THR A 153 12.60 -11.09 1.48
#